data_1d3787ac50082b9270f80499dba3911a
#
_entry.id   1d3787ac50082b9270f80499dba3911a
#
_cell.length_a   1.000
_cell.length_b   1.000
_cell.length_c   1.000
_cell.angle_alpha   90.00
_cell.angle_beta   90.00
_cell.angle_gamma   90.00
#
_symmetry.space_group_name_H-M   'P 1'
#
loop_
_entity.id
_entity.type
_entity.pdbx_description
1 polymer ?
#
loop_
_entity_poly.entity_id
_entity_poly.type
_entity_poly.pdbx_seq_one_letter_code
_entity_poly.pdbx_strand_id
1 'polypeptide(L)'
;TIRGMDLCIESGRLAAETIIKAKEAGDFSSKTLSQYKTALDNSFIMKDMMHFRKMPKFIENHRIFNQYPALAEKIMSELFIMYGQEPVKFKKKALAAVKDVGLMNLLKDGMSAMGAM
;
A
#
# COMPACT_ATOMS: atom_id res chain seq x y z
N THR A 1 -5.11 -4.61 -2.92
CA THR A 1 -4.92 -5.48 -4.10
C THR A 1 -4.32 -6.79 -3.61
N ILE A 2 -5.00 -7.91 -3.84
CA ILE A 2 -4.46 -9.24 -3.53
C ILE A 2 -3.49 -9.58 -4.66
N ARG A 3 -2.20 -9.32 -4.43
CA ARG A 3 -1.11 -9.73 -5.31
C ARG A 3 -0.29 -10.79 -4.58
N GLY A 4 -0.25 -11.99 -5.10
CA GLY A 4 0.54 -13.10 -4.54
C GLY A 4 0.94 -14.10 -5.61
N MET A 5 0.07 -14.27 -6.61
CA MET A 5 0.27 -15.28 -7.65
C MET A 5 1.44 -14.92 -8.58
N ASP A 6 1.53 -13.69 -9.01
CA ASP A 6 2.63 -13.17 -9.83
C ASP A 6 3.99 -13.25 -9.11
N LEU A 7 4.00 -12.94 -7.80
CA LEU A 7 5.20 -13.04 -6.97
C LEU A 7 5.64 -14.50 -6.80
N CYS A 8 4.69 -15.42 -6.57
CA CYS A 8 4.98 -16.85 -6.45
C CYS A 8 5.48 -17.45 -7.75
N ILE A 9 4.88 -17.13 -8.90
CA ILE A 9 5.28 -17.62 -10.22
C ILE A 9 6.71 -17.17 -10.52
N GLU A 10 7.02 -15.90 -10.34
CA GLU A 10 8.36 -15.38 -10.62
C GLU A 10 9.41 -15.97 -9.67
N SER A 11 9.10 -16.06 -8.37
CA SER A 11 9.99 -16.70 -7.40
C SER A 11 10.29 -18.17 -7.78
N GLY A 12 9.24 -18.91 -8.18
CA GLY A 12 9.37 -20.28 -8.66
C GLY A 12 10.22 -20.40 -9.93
N ARG A 13 10.04 -19.48 -10.88
CA ARG A 13 10.84 -19.41 -12.11
C ARG A 13 12.32 -19.21 -11.80
N LEU A 14 12.66 -18.24 -10.95
CA LEU A 14 14.03 -17.95 -10.53
C LEU A 14 14.69 -19.13 -9.79
N ALA A 15 13.90 -19.83 -8.95
CA ALA A 15 14.36 -21.03 -8.26
C ALA A 15 14.67 -22.15 -9.27
N ALA A 16 13.78 -22.42 -10.21
CA ALA A 16 13.97 -23.42 -11.26
C ALA A 16 15.22 -23.15 -12.11
N GLU A 17 15.40 -21.91 -12.55
CA GLU A 17 16.59 -21.51 -13.32
C GLU A 17 17.88 -21.73 -12.52
N THR A 18 17.88 -21.43 -11.24
CA THR A 18 19.03 -21.66 -10.37
C THR A 18 19.36 -23.15 -10.24
N ILE A 19 18.34 -23.99 -10.06
CA ILE A 19 18.52 -25.45 -9.96
C ILE A 19 19.01 -26.05 -11.28
N ILE A 20 18.50 -25.60 -12.41
CA ILE A 20 18.96 -26.05 -13.74
C ILE A 20 20.45 -25.74 -13.90
N LYS A 21 20.88 -24.52 -13.61
CA LYS A 21 22.30 -24.14 -13.68
C LYS A 21 23.17 -24.93 -12.71
N ALA A 22 22.71 -25.17 -11.50
CA ALA A 22 23.41 -25.99 -10.52
C ALA A 22 23.60 -27.45 -11.00
N LYS A 23 22.56 -28.01 -11.64
CA LYS A 23 22.58 -29.35 -12.22
C LYS A 23 23.55 -29.43 -13.41
N GLU A 24 23.53 -28.45 -14.31
CA GLU A 24 24.45 -28.38 -15.45
C GLU A 24 25.91 -28.27 -15.01
N ALA A 25 26.17 -27.49 -13.95
CA ALA A 25 27.51 -27.36 -13.36
C ALA A 25 27.93 -28.54 -12.47
N GLY A 26 27.02 -29.44 -12.10
CA GLY A 26 27.26 -30.51 -11.14
C GLY A 26 27.55 -30.00 -9.72
N ASP A 27 27.19 -28.75 -9.40
CA ASP A 27 27.50 -28.08 -8.13
C ASP A 27 26.26 -27.57 -7.43
N PHE A 28 25.90 -28.22 -6.33
CA PHE A 28 24.79 -27.83 -5.43
C PHE A 28 25.30 -27.20 -4.12
N SER A 29 26.49 -26.63 -4.12
CA SER A 29 27.01 -25.92 -2.95
C SER A 29 26.16 -24.70 -2.59
N SER A 30 26.26 -24.28 -1.34
CA SER A 30 25.58 -23.05 -0.87
C SER A 30 25.96 -21.84 -1.70
N LYS A 31 27.18 -21.80 -2.25
CA LYS A 31 27.66 -20.71 -3.13
C LYS A 31 26.87 -20.68 -4.42
N THR A 32 26.69 -21.81 -5.08
CA THR A 32 25.93 -21.91 -6.34
C THR A 32 24.45 -21.66 -6.10
N LEU A 33 23.85 -22.25 -5.07
CA LEU A 33 22.43 -22.07 -4.74
C LEU A 33 22.10 -20.64 -4.25
N SER A 34 23.07 -19.92 -3.68
CA SER A 34 22.87 -18.52 -3.29
C SER A 34 22.61 -17.57 -4.46
N GLN A 35 22.86 -18.01 -5.71
CA GLN A 35 22.48 -17.27 -6.92
C GLN A 35 20.97 -17.02 -7.00
N TYR A 36 20.15 -17.93 -6.44
CA TYR A 36 18.70 -17.69 -6.30
C TYR A 36 18.41 -16.41 -5.49
N LYS A 37 19.08 -16.23 -4.35
CA LYS A 37 18.91 -15.04 -3.55
C LYS A 37 19.29 -13.77 -4.33
N THR A 38 20.43 -13.82 -5.03
CA THR A 38 20.87 -12.69 -5.86
C THR A 38 19.88 -12.37 -6.98
N ALA A 39 19.35 -13.40 -7.64
CA ALA A 39 18.33 -13.23 -8.68
C ALA A 39 17.02 -12.64 -8.10
N LEU A 40 16.60 -13.12 -6.93
CA LEU A 40 15.42 -12.63 -6.24
C LEU A 40 15.59 -11.17 -5.80
N ASP A 41 16.74 -10.81 -5.23
CA ASP A 41 17.04 -9.44 -4.77
C ASP A 41 17.02 -8.43 -5.94
N ASN A 42 17.40 -8.86 -7.13
CA ASN A 42 17.39 -8.04 -8.35
C ASN A 42 16.04 -8.05 -9.10
N SER A 43 15.12 -8.91 -8.71
CA SER A 43 13.81 -9.04 -9.34
C SER A 43 12.85 -7.90 -8.94
N PHE A 44 11.74 -7.81 -9.68
CA PHE A 44 10.66 -6.88 -9.33
C PHE A 44 10.02 -7.23 -7.96
N ILE A 45 10.06 -8.50 -7.54
CA ILE A 45 9.50 -8.96 -6.26
C ILE A 45 10.08 -8.17 -5.10
N MET A 46 11.41 -8.18 -4.97
CA MET A 46 12.07 -7.49 -3.87
C MET A 46 11.96 -5.97 -3.97
N LYS A 47 11.96 -5.44 -5.19
CA LYS A 47 11.73 -4.00 -5.43
C LYS A 47 10.35 -3.57 -4.94
N ASP A 48 9.30 -4.31 -5.30
CA ASP A 48 7.94 -4.05 -4.85
C ASP A 48 7.80 -4.21 -3.33
N MET A 49 8.33 -5.30 -2.76
CA MET A 49 8.28 -5.54 -1.33
C MET A 49 8.99 -4.45 -0.52
N MET A 50 10.14 -4.00 -0.98
CA MET A 50 10.88 -2.91 -0.33
C MET A 50 10.16 -1.57 -0.47
N HIS A 51 9.56 -1.31 -1.62
CA HIS A 51 8.80 -0.10 -1.88
C HIS A 51 7.58 0.00 -0.96
N PHE A 52 6.81 -1.08 -0.84
CA PHE A 52 5.58 -1.10 -0.04
C PHE A 52 5.75 -1.62 1.40
N ARG A 53 6.99 -1.78 1.88
CA ARG A 53 7.25 -2.40 3.21
C ARG A 53 6.58 -1.68 4.39
N LYS A 54 6.26 -0.39 4.25
CA LYS A 54 5.60 0.39 5.30
C LYS A 54 4.07 0.41 5.16
N MET A 55 3.54 -0.05 4.02
CA MET A 55 2.11 -0.03 3.73
C MET A 55 1.26 -0.81 4.75
N PRO A 56 1.66 -2.02 5.23
CA PRO A 56 0.90 -2.74 6.24
C PRO A 56 0.65 -1.89 7.48
N LYS A 57 1.69 -1.24 8.02
CA LYS A 57 1.56 -0.36 9.19
C LYS A 57 0.65 0.84 8.94
N PHE A 58 0.65 1.38 7.72
CA PHE A 58 -0.26 2.45 7.34
C PHE A 58 -1.72 1.96 7.32
N ILE A 59 -1.98 0.78 6.75
CA ILE A 59 -3.32 0.18 6.65
C ILE A 59 -3.87 -0.22 8.03
N GLU A 60 -3.03 -0.54 9.01
CA GLU A 60 -3.45 -0.82 10.40
C GLU A 60 -4.07 0.39 11.11
N ASN A 61 -3.97 1.59 10.53
CA ASN A 61 -4.58 2.78 11.10
C ASN A 61 -6.11 2.72 10.99
N HIS A 62 -6.79 2.51 12.11
CA HIS A 62 -8.26 2.42 12.19
C HIS A 62 -9.01 3.60 11.56
N ARG A 63 -8.40 4.79 11.51
CA ARG A 63 -9.02 5.97 10.90
C ARG A 63 -9.28 5.79 9.41
N ILE A 64 -8.44 4.99 8.72
CA ILE A 64 -8.58 4.72 7.28
C ILE A 64 -9.90 4.03 6.96
N PHE A 65 -10.34 3.12 7.83
CA PHE A 65 -11.54 2.31 7.60
C PHE A 65 -12.79 2.83 8.29
N ASN A 66 -12.65 3.73 9.28
CA ASN A 66 -13.78 4.23 10.06
C ASN A 66 -14.00 5.73 9.87
N GLN A 67 -13.01 6.55 10.23
CA GLN A 67 -13.20 8.00 10.26
C GLN A 67 -13.13 8.66 8.89
N TYR A 68 -12.23 8.21 8.02
CA TYR A 68 -12.11 8.80 6.68
C TYR A 68 -13.25 8.45 5.74
N PRO A 69 -13.79 7.22 5.71
CA PRO A 69 -15.02 6.93 4.97
C PRO A 69 -16.21 7.76 5.45
N ALA A 70 -16.40 7.87 6.77
CA ALA A 70 -17.48 8.70 7.35
C ALA A 70 -17.30 10.19 7.03
N LEU A 71 -16.06 10.69 7.05
CA LEU A 71 -15.75 12.06 6.62
C LEU A 71 -16.10 12.28 5.14
N ALA A 72 -15.73 11.34 4.27
CA ALA A 72 -16.04 11.40 2.85
C ALA A 72 -17.54 11.38 2.60
N GLU A 73 -18.26 10.47 3.26
CA GLU A 73 -19.72 10.40 3.20
C GLU A 73 -20.37 11.73 3.63
N LYS A 74 -19.95 12.29 4.77
CA LYS A 74 -20.46 13.56 5.28
C LYS A 74 -20.24 14.70 4.29
N ILE A 75 -19.04 14.82 3.72
CA ILE A 75 -18.71 15.84 2.73
C ILE A 75 -19.56 15.66 1.46
N MET A 76 -19.70 14.43 0.97
CA MET A 76 -20.49 14.13 -0.23
C MET A 76 -21.98 14.39 0.01
N SER A 77 -22.53 13.97 1.14
CA SER A 77 -23.92 14.25 1.51
C SER A 77 -24.20 15.76 1.55
N GLU A 78 -23.30 16.54 2.14
CA GLU A 78 -23.43 17.99 2.23
C GLU A 78 -23.31 18.68 0.86
N LEU A 79 -22.66 18.07 -0.13
CA LEU A 79 -22.55 18.56 -1.50
C LEU A 79 -23.78 18.26 -2.34
N PHE A 80 -24.34 17.04 -2.22
CA PHE A 80 -25.34 16.53 -3.14
C PHE A 80 -26.76 16.56 -2.60
N ILE A 81 -26.94 16.63 -1.26
CA ILE A 81 -28.27 16.68 -0.65
C ILE A 81 -28.66 18.12 -0.39
N MET A 82 -29.62 18.63 -1.16
CA MET A 82 -30.24 19.95 -0.99
C MET A 82 -31.64 19.82 -0.42
N TYR A 83 -31.80 20.13 0.85
CA TYR A 83 -33.10 20.09 1.53
C TYR A 83 -33.76 21.48 1.67
N GLY A 84 -33.66 22.34 0.65
CA GLY A 84 -34.29 23.67 0.68
C GLY A 84 -33.73 24.64 1.75
N GLN A 85 -32.53 24.36 2.24
CA GLN A 85 -31.84 25.22 3.21
C GLN A 85 -31.07 26.33 2.51
N GLU A 86 -30.81 27.42 3.21
CA GLU A 86 -29.98 28.51 2.69
C GLU A 86 -28.59 27.99 2.26
N PRO A 87 -28.04 28.46 1.13
CA PRO A 87 -26.77 28.02 0.62
C PRO A 87 -25.63 28.44 1.55
N VAL A 88 -25.04 27.48 2.25
CA VAL A 88 -23.84 27.68 3.07
C VAL A 88 -22.60 27.42 2.22
N LYS A 89 -21.62 28.32 2.28
CA LYS A 89 -20.36 28.17 1.53
C LYS A 89 -19.71 26.81 1.83
N PHE A 90 -19.46 26.02 0.77
CA PHE A 90 -18.85 24.69 0.86
C PHE A 90 -17.61 24.64 1.74
N LYS A 91 -16.71 25.65 1.65
CA LYS A 91 -15.53 25.74 2.51
C LYS A 91 -15.83 25.68 4.00
N LYS A 92 -16.94 26.29 4.45
CA LYS A 92 -17.35 26.27 5.88
C LYS A 92 -17.83 24.89 6.30
N LYS A 93 -18.59 24.20 5.45
CA LYS A 93 -19.07 22.84 5.69
C LYS A 93 -17.91 21.82 5.70
N ALA A 94 -17.03 21.87 4.70
CA ALA A 94 -15.86 21.01 4.63
C ALA A 94 -14.92 21.20 5.83
N LEU A 95 -14.68 22.45 6.24
CA LEU A 95 -13.83 22.73 7.40
C LEU A 95 -14.45 22.22 8.71
N ALA A 96 -15.77 22.29 8.85
CA ALA A 96 -16.49 21.72 10.00
C ALA A 96 -16.34 20.19 10.03
N ALA A 97 -16.52 19.51 8.89
CA ALA A 97 -16.35 18.07 8.78
C ALA A 97 -14.93 17.62 9.11
N VAL A 98 -13.92 18.37 8.66
CA VAL A 98 -12.49 18.10 8.96
C VAL A 98 -12.18 18.24 10.46
N LYS A 99 -12.85 19.14 11.17
CA LYS A 99 -12.67 19.30 12.62
C LYS A 99 -13.05 18.05 13.42
N ASP A 100 -14.02 17.28 12.95
CA ASP A 100 -14.47 16.06 13.63
C ASP A 100 -13.37 14.96 13.63
N VAL A 101 -12.55 14.89 12.58
CA VAL A 101 -11.40 13.96 12.49
C VAL A 101 -10.14 14.54 13.15
N GLY A 102 -10.07 15.86 13.20
CA GLY A 102 -8.91 16.62 13.67
C GLY A 102 -7.87 16.85 12.57
N LEU A 103 -7.58 18.13 12.30
CA LEU A 103 -6.63 18.54 11.27
C LEU A 103 -5.24 17.93 11.45
N MET A 104 -4.77 17.82 12.70
CA MET A 104 -3.47 17.21 13.04
C MET A 104 -3.42 15.73 12.67
N ASN A 105 -4.51 14.99 12.88
CA ASN A 105 -4.59 13.57 12.50
C ASN A 105 -4.52 13.42 10.98
N LEU A 106 -5.25 14.25 10.23
CA LEU A 106 -5.22 14.28 8.77
C LEU A 106 -3.82 14.59 8.23
N LEU A 107 -3.13 15.57 8.78
CA LEU A 107 -1.76 15.92 8.38
C LEU A 107 -0.79 14.79 8.69
N LYS A 108 -0.85 14.21 9.89
CA LYS A 108 0.01 13.11 10.31
C LYS A 108 -0.21 11.87 9.45
N ASP A 109 -1.46 11.51 9.20
CA ASP A 109 -1.80 10.33 8.40
C ASP A 109 -1.48 10.56 6.92
N GLY A 110 -1.65 11.79 6.40
CA GLY A 110 -1.22 12.16 5.05
C GLY A 110 0.29 12.06 4.87
N MET A 111 1.09 12.54 5.83
CA MET A 111 2.55 12.36 5.81
C MET A 111 2.94 10.88 5.92
N SER A 112 2.22 10.10 6.73
CA SER A 112 2.46 8.65 6.84
C SER A 112 2.16 7.93 5.53
N ALA A 113 1.08 8.31 4.83
CA ALA A 113 0.72 7.77 3.53
C ALA A 113 1.80 8.05 2.47
N MET A 114 2.27 9.31 2.40
CA MET A 114 3.36 9.68 1.47
C MET A 114 4.68 8.95 1.77
N GLY A 115 4.96 8.68 3.04
CA GLY A 115 6.14 7.92 3.45
C GLY A 115 6.00 6.39 3.32
N ALA A 116 4.81 5.90 3.00
CA ALA A 116 4.53 4.48 2.81
C ALA A 116 4.44 4.07 1.33
N MET A 117 4.30 5.03 0.44
CA MET A 117 4.39 4.91 -1.02
C MET A 117 5.80 5.24 -1.51
#